data_d3f37ba2ed87885e32b18d6e63ee00c3
#
_entry.id   d3f37ba2ed87885e32b18d6e63ee00c3
#
_cell.length_a   1.000
_cell.length_b   1.000
_cell.length_c   1.000
_cell.angle_alpha   90.00
_cell.angle_beta   90.00
_cell.angle_gamma   90.00
#
_symmetry.space_group_name_H-M   'P 1'
#
loop_
_entity.id
_entity.type
_entity.pdbx_description
1 polymer ?
#
loop_
_entity_poly.entity_id
_entity_poly.type
_entity_poly.pdbx_seq_one_letter_code
_entity_poly.pdbx_strand_id
1 'polypeptide(L)'
;MNARILTTATLFTALAGGLTAQTVDSQMLSLVMPDAKVIAGVNVDSAKSSTFGIYLISQIQANAPALQQLVTITGFDPTRDLHQLLAATNATGGHTGLALARGNFDVATITALATLAGARTETYSGVTIIEDPKQLGGAVFLDATLVMAGDIPSVKAAIGRQNSGPSLPSSVVALVNQWSGTEDAWVFTTVPPYTLTPPSGIPAVPGLGANAQGIFQKIVGAGAGVKFGANVVTTVQGTADNAQDAATLAQTLQLLVNIGQMQTGANSNANLTALLQGLSISAKGTALNIAVSLPEAQIQQLVNQSRKAAQTVVRPQVIRK
;
A
#
# COMPACT_ATOMS: atom_id res chain seq x y z
N MET A 1 9.35 0.87 71.59
CA MET A 1 10.39 0.40 70.61
C MET A 1 9.79 0.40 69.25
N ASN A 2 10.16 1.40 68.41
CA ASN A 2 9.53 1.67 67.12
C ASN A 2 10.35 1.04 66.02
N ALA A 3 9.77 0.12 65.28
CA ALA A 3 10.35 -0.39 64.06
C ALA A 3 9.75 0.38 62.84
N ARG A 4 10.57 1.19 62.19
CA ARG A 4 10.23 1.86 60.92
C ARG A 4 10.48 0.89 59.76
N ILE A 5 9.43 0.55 59.04
CA ILE A 5 9.48 -0.17 57.77
C ILE A 5 9.65 0.89 56.68
N LEU A 6 10.85 0.96 56.07
CA LEU A 6 11.10 1.71 54.84
C LEU A 6 10.53 0.95 53.67
N THR A 7 9.50 1.50 53.05
CA THR A 7 8.98 1.04 51.78
C THR A 7 9.74 1.73 50.65
N THR A 8 10.67 1.05 50.02
CA THR A 8 11.34 1.49 48.81
C THR A 8 10.38 1.30 47.61
N ALA A 9 9.75 2.37 47.18
CA ALA A 9 9.02 2.42 45.94
C ALA A 9 10.02 2.54 44.78
N THR A 10 10.27 1.43 44.11
CA THR A 10 11.07 1.40 42.86
C THR A 10 10.21 1.98 41.73
N LEU A 11 10.56 3.20 41.34
CA LEU A 11 9.96 3.88 40.20
C LEU A 11 10.45 3.19 38.92
N PHE A 12 9.66 2.30 38.36
CA PHE A 12 9.86 1.77 37.01
C PHE A 12 9.45 2.87 36.02
N THR A 13 10.38 3.71 35.64
CA THR A 13 10.24 4.54 34.45
C THR A 13 10.37 3.62 33.23
N ALA A 14 9.24 3.16 32.72
CA ALA A 14 9.15 2.59 31.41
C ALA A 14 9.55 3.69 30.42
N LEU A 15 10.76 3.59 29.85
CA LEU A 15 11.09 4.24 28.58
C LEU A 15 10.16 3.62 27.52
N ALA A 16 8.95 4.14 27.41
CA ALA A 16 8.17 4.06 26.21
C ALA A 16 8.90 4.92 25.17
N GLY A 17 9.88 4.34 24.51
CA GLY A 17 10.38 4.87 23.25
C GLY A 17 9.17 4.91 22.33
N GLY A 18 8.55 6.09 22.21
CA GLY A 18 7.45 6.33 21.31
C GLY A 18 7.96 6.03 19.90
N LEU A 19 7.57 4.88 19.36
CA LEU A 19 7.49 4.68 17.93
C LEU A 19 6.49 5.75 17.45
N THR A 20 7.00 6.91 17.06
CA THR A 20 6.20 7.92 16.38
C THR A 20 5.75 7.28 15.09
N ALA A 21 4.47 6.90 15.03
CA ALA A 21 3.84 6.51 13.79
C ALA A 21 4.13 7.63 12.79
N GLN A 22 4.85 7.30 11.73
CA GLN A 22 5.26 8.30 10.73
C GLN A 22 4.03 8.63 9.90
N THR A 23 3.40 9.75 10.20
CA THR A 23 2.26 10.27 9.43
C THR A 23 2.71 10.64 8.02
N VAL A 24 1.80 10.61 7.07
CA VAL A 24 2.07 11.10 5.72
C VAL A 24 2.41 12.58 5.77
N ASP A 25 3.45 12.95 5.04
CA ASP A 25 3.89 14.35 4.92
C ASP A 25 2.74 15.25 4.44
N SER A 26 2.51 16.35 5.16
CA SER A 26 1.41 17.28 4.89
C SER A 26 1.52 17.95 3.52
N GLN A 27 2.75 18.21 3.04
CA GLN A 27 2.99 18.76 1.72
C GLN A 27 2.58 17.76 0.64
N MET A 28 2.87 16.46 0.82
CA MET A 28 2.39 15.42 -0.10
C MET A 28 0.85 15.37 -0.11
N LEU A 29 0.20 15.45 1.05
CA LEU A 29 -1.27 15.44 1.14
C LEU A 29 -1.91 16.64 0.44
N SER A 30 -1.28 17.81 0.49
CA SER A 30 -1.80 19.03 -0.19
C SER A 30 -1.80 18.90 -1.71
N LEU A 31 -0.99 18.03 -2.27
CA LEU A 31 -0.88 17.78 -3.72
C LEU A 31 -1.90 16.74 -4.23
N VAL A 32 -2.51 15.94 -3.36
CA VAL A 32 -3.49 14.92 -3.75
C VAL A 32 -4.78 15.56 -4.24
N MET A 33 -5.38 14.99 -5.29
CA MET A 33 -6.66 15.46 -5.81
C MET A 33 -7.80 15.30 -4.77
N PRO A 34 -8.69 16.31 -4.62
CA PRO A 34 -9.75 16.29 -3.59
C PRO A 34 -10.81 15.20 -3.83
N ASP A 35 -10.95 14.75 -5.07
CA ASP A 35 -11.88 13.73 -5.53
C ASP A 35 -11.22 12.36 -5.68
N ALA A 36 -10.08 12.11 -5.03
CA ALA A 36 -9.39 10.83 -5.05
C ALA A 36 -10.32 9.70 -4.61
N LYS A 37 -10.42 8.65 -5.41
CA LYS A 37 -11.21 7.43 -5.13
C LYS A 37 -10.39 6.33 -4.50
N VAL A 38 -9.10 6.29 -4.80
CA VAL A 38 -8.14 5.35 -4.21
C VAL A 38 -6.91 6.15 -3.78
N ILE A 39 -6.46 5.90 -2.56
CA ILE A 39 -5.21 6.46 -2.03
C ILE A 39 -4.40 5.32 -1.44
N ALA A 40 -3.11 5.29 -1.76
CA ALA A 40 -2.17 4.31 -1.27
C ALA A 40 -0.90 4.99 -0.75
N GLY A 41 -0.29 4.43 0.28
CA GLY A 41 0.95 4.94 0.83
C GLY A 41 1.91 3.84 1.27
N VAL A 42 3.19 4.15 1.30
CA VAL A 42 4.25 3.27 1.80
C VAL A 42 5.24 4.09 2.61
N ASN A 43 5.47 3.66 3.84
CA ASN A 43 6.60 4.08 4.65
C ASN A 43 7.81 3.23 4.26
N VAL A 44 8.67 3.77 3.40
CA VAL A 44 9.82 3.04 2.86
C VAL A 44 10.87 2.82 3.94
N ASP A 45 11.01 3.73 4.90
CA ASP A 45 11.96 3.60 6.00
C ASP A 45 11.58 2.44 6.93
N SER A 46 10.29 2.24 7.21
CA SER A 46 9.81 1.05 7.91
C SER A 46 10.05 -0.23 7.10
N ALA A 47 9.78 -0.21 5.80
CA ALA A 47 10.03 -1.36 4.94
C ALA A 47 11.51 -1.76 4.91
N LYS A 48 12.43 -0.79 4.87
CA LYS A 48 13.88 -1.03 4.93
C LYS A 48 14.34 -1.67 6.25
N SER A 49 13.60 -1.51 7.33
CA SER A 49 13.94 -2.06 8.65
C SER A 49 13.52 -3.54 8.80
N SER A 50 12.81 -4.11 7.83
CA SER A 50 12.33 -5.50 7.85
C SER A 50 12.95 -6.31 6.71
N THR A 51 13.28 -7.58 6.97
CA THR A 51 13.82 -8.49 5.94
C THR A 51 12.82 -8.68 4.81
N PHE A 52 11.53 -8.79 5.13
CA PHE A 52 10.48 -8.94 4.12
C PHE A 52 10.28 -7.66 3.30
N GLY A 53 10.36 -6.49 3.93
CA GLY A 53 10.29 -5.22 3.20
C GLY A 53 11.49 -5.03 2.26
N ILE A 54 12.71 -5.34 2.70
CA ILE A 54 13.91 -5.36 1.83
C ILE A 54 13.71 -6.34 0.66
N TYR A 55 13.19 -7.55 0.94
CA TYR A 55 12.86 -8.52 -0.10
C TYR A 55 11.87 -7.95 -1.12
N LEU A 56 10.80 -7.28 -0.69
CA LEU A 56 9.83 -6.66 -1.60
C LEU A 56 10.47 -5.55 -2.45
N ILE A 57 11.25 -4.66 -1.84
CA ILE A 57 11.98 -3.59 -2.55
C ILE A 57 12.89 -4.21 -3.63
N SER A 58 13.66 -5.24 -3.29
CA SER A 58 14.54 -5.93 -4.24
C SER A 58 13.77 -6.54 -5.41
N GLN A 59 12.56 -7.08 -5.14
CA GLN A 59 11.70 -7.65 -6.18
C GLN A 59 11.12 -6.57 -7.11
N ILE A 60 10.77 -5.41 -6.59
CA ILE A 60 10.33 -4.26 -7.39
C ILE A 60 11.48 -3.78 -8.29
N GLN A 61 12.67 -3.60 -7.74
CA GLN A 61 13.85 -3.21 -8.48
C GLN A 61 14.17 -4.21 -9.61
N ALA A 62 14.16 -5.52 -9.32
CA ALA A 62 14.46 -6.57 -10.29
C ALA A 62 13.46 -6.62 -11.47
N ASN A 63 12.22 -6.18 -11.25
CA ASN A 63 11.14 -6.24 -12.26
C ASN A 63 10.83 -4.87 -12.91
N ALA A 64 11.60 -3.81 -12.61
CA ALA A 64 11.43 -2.46 -13.14
C ALA A 64 12.70 -2.01 -13.90
N PRO A 65 12.86 -2.35 -15.19
CA PRO A 65 14.06 -2.00 -15.96
C PRO A 65 14.36 -0.49 -15.99
N ALA A 66 13.32 0.35 -16.05
CA ALA A 66 13.48 1.80 -16.01
C ALA A 66 14.08 2.27 -14.67
N LEU A 67 13.67 1.66 -13.56
CA LEU A 67 14.24 1.94 -12.24
C LEU A 67 15.71 1.48 -12.15
N GLN A 68 16.04 0.31 -12.71
CA GLN A 68 17.43 -0.16 -12.79
C GLN A 68 18.32 0.77 -13.59
N GLN A 69 17.84 1.28 -14.72
CA GLN A 69 18.56 2.29 -15.51
C GLN A 69 18.77 3.57 -14.68
N LEU A 70 17.74 4.07 -14.01
CA LEU A 70 17.84 5.24 -13.14
C LEU A 70 18.93 5.03 -12.08
N VAL A 71 18.91 3.90 -11.35
CA VAL A 71 19.92 3.53 -10.37
C VAL A 71 21.33 3.55 -10.96
N THR A 72 21.51 2.92 -12.12
CA THR A 72 22.83 2.79 -12.77
C THR A 72 23.40 4.13 -13.21
N ILE A 73 22.55 5.02 -13.73
CA ILE A 73 22.99 6.26 -14.36
C ILE A 73 23.11 7.40 -13.35
N THR A 74 22.18 7.50 -12.36
CA THR A 74 22.12 8.61 -11.41
C THR A 74 22.77 8.27 -10.05
N GLY A 75 23.06 7.00 -9.78
CA GLY A 75 23.43 6.53 -8.44
C GLY A 75 22.29 6.60 -7.42
N PHE A 76 21.06 6.88 -7.84
CA PHE A 76 19.87 6.83 -6.99
C PHE A 76 19.63 5.42 -6.49
N ASP A 77 19.54 5.24 -5.20
CA ASP A 77 19.26 3.94 -4.56
C ASP A 77 17.94 4.03 -3.78
N PRO A 78 16.86 3.40 -4.25
CA PRO A 78 15.58 3.43 -3.55
C PRO A 78 15.65 2.94 -2.12
N THR A 79 16.59 2.06 -1.80
CA THR A 79 16.79 1.56 -0.43
C THR A 79 17.46 2.58 0.49
N ARG A 80 18.20 3.54 -0.07
CA ARG A 80 18.87 4.61 0.65
C ARG A 80 18.09 5.92 0.56
N ASP A 81 17.69 6.27 -0.65
CA ASP A 81 17.29 7.63 -1.00
C ASP A 81 15.79 7.88 -0.94
N LEU A 82 14.97 6.81 -0.87
CA LEU A 82 13.52 6.93 -0.81
C LEU A 82 13.02 6.75 0.63
N HIS A 83 12.13 7.62 1.10
CA HIS A 83 11.61 7.61 2.48
C HIS A 83 10.11 7.29 2.54
N GLN A 84 9.32 7.90 1.67
CA GLN A 84 7.86 7.74 1.66
C GLN A 84 7.33 7.79 0.24
N LEU A 85 6.31 6.98 -0.03
CA LEU A 85 5.52 7.01 -1.27
C LEU A 85 4.06 7.29 -0.94
N LEU A 86 3.40 8.05 -1.82
CA LEU A 86 1.97 8.26 -1.80
C LEU A 86 1.47 8.23 -3.25
N ALA A 87 0.37 7.53 -3.50
CA ALA A 87 -0.28 7.51 -4.79
C ALA A 87 -1.77 7.76 -4.63
N ALA A 88 -2.35 8.43 -5.59
CA ALA A 88 -3.79 8.72 -5.61
C ALA A 88 -4.34 8.71 -7.02
N THR A 89 -5.58 8.24 -7.18
CA THR A 89 -6.31 8.29 -8.44
C THR A 89 -7.78 8.58 -8.22
N ASN A 90 -8.39 9.33 -9.11
CA ASN A 90 -9.84 9.55 -9.17
C ASN A 90 -10.52 8.73 -10.28
N ALA A 91 -9.75 8.01 -11.08
CA ALA A 91 -10.28 7.16 -12.16
C ALA A 91 -10.65 5.76 -11.65
N THR A 92 -11.72 5.21 -12.22
CA THR A 92 -12.12 3.83 -12.02
C THR A 92 -11.46 2.86 -13.00
N GLY A 93 -10.69 3.39 -13.93
CA GLY A 93 -9.89 2.68 -14.93
C GLY A 93 -9.12 3.70 -15.77
N GLY A 94 -7.90 3.37 -16.16
CA GLY A 94 -7.05 4.25 -16.97
C GLY A 94 -5.82 4.76 -16.24
N HIS A 95 -5.12 5.70 -16.88
CA HIS A 95 -3.82 6.20 -16.44
C HIS A 95 -3.89 7.54 -15.69
N THR A 96 -5.06 7.93 -15.19
CA THR A 96 -5.24 9.20 -14.48
C THR A 96 -4.89 9.02 -13.02
N GLY A 97 -3.86 9.71 -12.56
CA GLY A 97 -3.41 9.63 -11.17
C GLY A 97 -2.11 10.37 -10.92
N LEU A 98 -1.77 10.44 -9.65
CA LEU A 98 -0.58 11.09 -9.15
C LEU A 98 0.17 10.16 -8.22
N ALA A 99 1.47 10.04 -8.42
CA ALA A 99 2.41 9.41 -7.52
C ALA A 99 3.35 10.48 -6.96
N LEU A 100 3.61 10.43 -5.67
CA LEU A 100 4.45 11.34 -4.92
C LEU A 100 5.52 10.54 -4.20
N ALA A 101 6.74 11.03 -4.17
CA ALA A 101 7.82 10.39 -3.45
C ALA A 101 8.60 11.44 -2.63
N ARG A 102 8.77 11.14 -1.34
CA ARG A 102 9.72 11.84 -0.48
C ARG A 102 11.02 11.06 -0.45
N GLY A 103 12.14 11.74 -0.68
CA GLY A 103 13.46 11.11 -0.77
C GLY A 103 14.58 12.12 -0.93
N ASN A 104 15.73 11.65 -1.40
CA ASN A 104 16.88 12.49 -1.74
C ASN A 104 17.17 12.35 -3.25
N PHE A 105 16.97 13.41 -4.01
CA PHE A 105 17.07 13.40 -5.46
C PHE A 105 18.14 14.35 -5.98
N ASP A 106 19.03 13.85 -6.83
CA ASP A 106 19.89 14.70 -7.66
C ASP A 106 19.09 15.20 -8.87
N VAL A 107 18.34 16.29 -8.65
CA VAL A 107 17.43 16.87 -9.63
C VAL A 107 18.16 17.26 -10.91
N ALA A 108 19.38 17.81 -10.78
CA ALA A 108 20.17 18.27 -11.93
C ALA A 108 20.55 17.09 -12.83
N THR A 109 21.13 16.03 -12.23
CA THR A 109 21.51 14.81 -12.99
C THR A 109 20.30 14.12 -13.59
N ILE A 110 19.21 13.95 -12.84
CA ILE A 110 18.00 13.28 -13.32
C ILE A 110 17.38 14.06 -14.50
N THR A 111 17.29 15.40 -14.41
CA THR A 111 16.74 16.24 -15.48
C THR A 111 17.61 16.20 -16.73
N ALA A 112 18.94 16.28 -16.58
CA ALA A 112 19.86 16.20 -17.70
C ALA A 112 19.75 14.87 -18.46
N LEU A 113 19.66 13.75 -17.71
CA LEU A 113 19.52 12.41 -18.27
C LEU A 113 18.17 12.20 -18.95
N ALA A 114 17.08 12.68 -18.35
CA ALA A 114 15.76 12.64 -18.96
C ALA A 114 15.76 13.38 -20.31
N THR A 115 16.37 14.57 -20.36
CA THR A 115 16.50 15.36 -21.60
C THR A 115 17.33 14.63 -22.66
N LEU A 116 18.45 14.00 -22.28
CA LEU A 116 19.26 13.16 -23.18
C LEU A 116 18.48 11.95 -23.70
N ALA A 117 17.56 11.41 -22.89
CA ALA A 117 16.65 10.33 -23.29
C ALA A 117 15.47 10.81 -24.16
N GLY A 118 15.40 12.10 -24.50
CA GLY A 118 14.38 12.68 -25.35
C GLY A 118 13.16 13.23 -24.63
N ALA A 119 13.20 13.33 -23.29
CA ALA A 119 12.14 14.02 -22.53
C ALA A 119 12.11 15.51 -22.91
N ARG A 120 10.91 16.07 -22.92
CA ARG A 120 10.68 17.51 -23.10
C ARG A 120 10.52 18.17 -21.75
N THR A 121 10.81 19.45 -21.69
CA THR A 121 10.57 20.26 -20.51
C THR A 121 9.57 21.37 -20.81
N GLU A 122 8.57 21.52 -19.96
CA GLU A 122 7.62 22.63 -19.97
C GLU A 122 7.73 23.37 -18.65
N THR A 123 7.72 24.72 -18.67
CA THR A 123 7.60 25.52 -17.45
C THR A 123 6.13 25.88 -17.23
N TYR A 124 5.56 25.42 -16.12
CA TYR A 124 4.19 25.70 -15.73
C TYR A 124 4.16 26.29 -14.32
N SER A 125 3.61 27.50 -14.19
CA SER A 125 3.56 28.26 -12.91
C SER A 125 4.91 28.35 -12.19
N GLY A 126 6.00 28.52 -12.94
CA GLY A 126 7.36 28.64 -12.41
C GLY A 126 8.03 27.30 -12.04
N VAL A 127 7.36 26.17 -12.27
CA VAL A 127 7.88 24.82 -11.99
C VAL A 127 8.15 24.11 -13.31
N THR A 128 9.27 23.39 -13.42
CA THR A 128 9.66 22.63 -14.60
C THR A 128 9.02 21.24 -14.56
N ILE A 129 8.20 20.94 -15.56
CA ILE A 129 7.64 19.61 -15.82
C ILE A 129 8.57 18.90 -16.80
N ILE A 130 9.02 17.71 -16.48
CA ILE A 130 9.77 16.80 -17.35
C ILE A 130 8.76 15.84 -17.96
N GLU A 131 8.47 15.99 -19.24
CA GLU A 131 7.47 15.20 -19.96
C GLU A 131 8.08 13.95 -20.60
N ASP A 132 7.39 12.82 -20.48
CA ASP A 132 7.72 11.59 -21.19
C ASP A 132 7.75 11.87 -22.72
N PRO A 133 8.75 11.36 -23.46
CA PRO A 133 8.83 11.49 -24.92
C PRO A 133 7.55 11.04 -25.64
N LYS A 134 6.82 10.09 -25.08
CA LYS A 134 5.53 9.60 -25.60
C LYS A 134 4.32 10.43 -25.14
N GLN A 135 4.56 11.49 -24.37
CA GLN A 135 3.52 12.37 -23.80
C GLN A 135 2.45 11.64 -22.95
N LEU A 136 2.81 10.50 -22.35
CA LEU A 136 1.92 9.70 -21.52
C LEU A 136 1.82 10.26 -20.09
N GLY A 137 2.79 11.09 -19.67
CA GLY A 137 2.84 11.69 -18.36
C GLY A 137 4.04 12.61 -18.17
N GLY A 138 4.20 13.13 -16.96
CA GLY A 138 5.32 13.96 -16.59
C GLY A 138 5.71 13.81 -15.13
N ALA A 139 6.92 14.26 -14.84
CA ALA A 139 7.46 14.33 -13.49
C ALA A 139 7.90 15.76 -13.15
N VAL A 140 7.77 16.10 -11.88
CA VAL A 140 8.14 17.41 -11.33
C VAL A 140 8.89 17.22 -10.03
N PHE A 141 10.06 17.83 -9.93
CA PHE A 141 10.76 17.99 -8.66
C PHE A 141 10.33 19.34 -8.07
N LEU A 142 9.59 19.31 -6.96
CA LEU A 142 9.22 20.54 -6.23
C LEU A 142 10.42 21.10 -5.46
N ASP A 143 11.27 20.19 -5.00
CA ASP A 143 12.59 20.45 -4.40
C ASP A 143 13.46 19.19 -4.50
N ALA A 144 14.65 19.20 -3.90
CA ALA A 144 15.55 18.04 -3.89
C ALA A 144 15.02 16.84 -3.08
N THR A 145 13.91 17.00 -2.37
CA THR A 145 13.35 15.96 -1.50
C THR A 145 11.95 15.50 -1.87
N LEU A 146 11.25 16.21 -2.75
CA LEU A 146 9.88 15.90 -3.14
C LEU A 146 9.72 15.88 -4.65
N VAL A 147 9.36 14.74 -5.17
CA VAL A 147 9.00 14.55 -6.58
C VAL A 147 7.55 14.08 -6.70
N MET A 148 6.88 14.53 -7.74
CA MET A 148 5.58 14.01 -8.17
C MET A 148 5.63 13.60 -9.63
N ALA A 149 4.86 12.58 -10.00
CA ALA A 149 4.72 12.10 -11.36
C ALA A 149 3.28 11.63 -11.60
N GLY A 150 2.80 11.79 -12.83
CA GLY A 150 1.45 11.41 -13.22
C GLY A 150 1.10 11.86 -14.62
N ASP A 151 -0.17 11.76 -14.98
CA ASP A 151 -0.66 12.38 -16.20
C ASP A 151 -0.53 13.91 -16.12
N ILE A 152 -0.29 14.56 -17.26
CA ILE A 152 0.00 16.00 -17.31
C ILE A 152 -1.10 16.85 -16.68
N PRO A 153 -2.42 16.60 -16.91
CA PRO A 153 -3.48 17.34 -16.24
C PRO A 153 -3.43 17.22 -14.71
N SER A 154 -3.20 16.00 -14.17
CA SER A 154 -3.08 15.77 -12.72
C SER A 154 -1.87 16.48 -12.12
N VAL A 155 -0.72 16.45 -12.82
CA VAL A 155 0.51 17.15 -12.41
C VAL A 155 0.28 18.65 -12.36
N LYS A 156 -0.27 19.26 -13.44
CA LYS A 156 -0.57 20.71 -13.48
C LYS A 156 -1.57 21.13 -12.40
N ALA A 157 -2.60 20.33 -12.17
CA ALA A 157 -3.56 20.58 -11.10
C ALA A 157 -2.89 20.50 -9.69
N ALA A 158 -1.96 19.58 -9.49
CA ALA A 158 -1.21 19.45 -8.24
C ALA A 158 -0.29 20.67 -8.00
N ILE A 159 0.40 21.17 -9.03
CA ILE A 159 1.19 22.41 -8.95
C ILE A 159 0.29 23.58 -8.50
N GLY A 160 -0.91 23.69 -9.08
CA GLY A 160 -1.88 24.72 -8.68
C GLY A 160 -2.32 24.63 -7.22
N ARG A 161 -2.34 23.42 -6.63
CA ARG A 161 -2.70 23.20 -5.22
C ARG A 161 -1.55 23.43 -4.24
N GLN A 162 -0.31 23.44 -4.69
CA GLN A 162 0.89 23.53 -3.83
C GLN A 162 0.82 24.61 -2.75
N ASN A 163 0.17 25.75 -3.05
CA ASN A 163 0.07 26.89 -2.15
C ASN A 163 -1.31 27.05 -1.49
N SER A 164 -2.22 26.10 -1.68
CA SER A 164 -3.62 26.22 -1.27
C SER A 164 -3.96 25.49 0.04
N GLY A 165 -2.99 24.77 0.65
CA GLY A 165 -3.21 23.93 1.82
C GLY A 165 -3.88 22.60 1.47
N PRO A 166 -4.27 21.78 2.47
CA PRO A 166 -4.83 20.45 2.26
C PRO A 166 -6.10 20.52 1.42
N SER A 167 -6.12 19.82 0.29
CA SER A 167 -7.28 19.80 -0.62
C SER A 167 -8.24 18.63 -0.31
N LEU A 168 -7.77 17.62 0.47
CA LEU A 168 -8.57 16.45 0.81
C LEU A 168 -9.66 16.78 1.85
N PRO A 169 -10.85 16.18 1.74
CA PRO A 169 -11.85 16.22 2.81
C PRO A 169 -11.27 15.71 4.14
N SER A 170 -11.68 16.30 5.26
CA SER A 170 -11.18 15.94 6.59
C SER A 170 -11.38 14.44 6.93
N SER A 171 -12.48 13.85 6.45
CA SER A 171 -12.75 12.41 6.59
C SER A 171 -11.71 11.55 5.86
N VAL A 172 -11.25 11.99 4.69
CA VAL A 172 -10.20 11.29 3.92
C VAL A 172 -8.84 11.47 4.59
N VAL A 173 -8.52 12.67 5.09
CA VAL A 173 -7.30 12.90 5.89
C VAL A 173 -7.29 12.02 7.15
N ALA A 174 -8.43 11.85 7.82
CA ALA A 174 -8.56 10.96 8.96
C ALA A 174 -8.26 9.49 8.60
N LEU A 175 -8.74 9.02 7.43
CA LEU A 175 -8.42 7.67 6.92
C LEU A 175 -6.94 7.52 6.59
N VAL A 176 -6.32 8.52 5.93
CA VAL A 176 -4.86 8.52 5.68
C VAL A 176 -4.10 8.38 6.99
N ASN A 177 -4.43 9.19 8.00
CA ASN A 177 -3.76 9.18 9.30
C ASN A 177 -3.99 7.83 10.03
N GLN A 178 -5.19 7.26 9.94
CA GLN A 178 -5.49 5.96 10.52
C GLN A 178 -4.60 4.88 9.89
N TRP A 179 -4.59 4.77 8.56
CA TRP A 179 -3.85 3.72 7.85
C TRP A 179 -2.33 3.91 7.97
N SER A 180 -1.82 5.13 7.76
CA SER A 180 -0.39 5.41 7.88
C SER A 180 0.14 5.29 9.32
N GLY A 181 -0.74 5.48 10.32
CA GLY A 181 -0.39 5.33 11.73
C GLY A 181 -0.31 3.87 12.20
N THR A 182 -0.95 2.93 11.49
CA THR A 182 -1.00 1.51 11.86
C THR A 182 -0.22 0.61 10.93
N GLU A 183 -0.16 0.94 9.64
CA GLU A 183 0.39 0.10 8.58
C GLU A 183 1.60 0.77 7.91
N ASP A 184 2.58 -0.02 7.49
CA ASP A 184 3.77 0.48 6.79
C ASP A 184 3.53 0.63 5.28
N ALA A 185 2.68 -0.21 4.72
CA ALA A 185 2.15 -0.07 3.37
C ALA A 185 0.62 -0.23 3.43
N TRP A 186 -0.11 0.64 2.75
CA TRP A 186 -1.57 0.65 2.84
C TRP A 186 -2.22 1.21 1.59
N VAL A 187 -3.47 0.84 1.39
CA VAL A 187 -4.36 1.38 0.37
C VAL A 187 -5.78 1.44 0.92
N PHE A 188 -6.54 2.44 0.54
CA PHE A 188 -7.98 2.47 0.82
C PHE A 188 -8.76 3.15 -0.30
N THR A 189 -10.07 2.89 -0.31
CA THR A 189 -11.03 3.49 -1.24
C THR A 189 -11.93 4.47 -0.51
N THR A 190 -12.26 5.57 -1.16
CA THR A 190 -13.25 6.58 -0.69
C THR A 190 -14.64 6.33 -1.29
N VAL A 191 -14.76 5.34 -2.14
CA VAL A 191 -15.98 4.90 -2.83
C VAL A 191 -16.18 3.40 -2.63
N PRO A 192 -17.41 2.89 -2.81
CA PRO A 192 -17.66 1.46 -2.69
C PRO A 192 -16.76 0.64 -3.63
N PRO A 193 -16.08 -0.42 -3.13
CA PRO A 193 -15.12 -1.20 -3.92
C PRO A 193 -15.70 -1.80 -5.20
N TYR A 194 -16.99 -2.17 -5.20
CA TYR A 194 -17.65 -2.74 -6.39
C TYR A 194 -17.81 -1.72 -7.54
N THR A 195 -17.64 -0.42 -7.28
CA THR A 195 -17.65 0.62 -8.32
C THR A 195 -16.30 0.81 -9.00
N LEU A 196 -15.25 0.18 -8.45
CA LEU A 196 -13.91 0.24 -9.00
C LEU A 196 -13.71 -0.95 -9.94
N THR A 197 -13.03 -0.71 -11.07
CA THR A 197 -12.57 -1.80 -11.91
C THR A 197 -11.39 -2.50 -11.22
N PRO A 198 -11.48 -3.80 -10.87
CA PRO A 198 -10.34 -4.49 -10.27
C PRO A 198 -9.14 -4.45 -11.21
N PRO A 199 -7.90 -4.34 -10.70
CA PRO A 199 -6.72 -4.56 -11.51
C PRO A 199 -6.80 -5.95 -12.17
N SER A 200 -6.51 -6.03 -13.46
CA SER A 200 -6.47 -7.30 -14.18
C SER A 200 -5.44 -8.23 -13.52
N GLY A 201 -5.87 -9.40 -13.05
CA GLY A 201 -4.99 -10.39 -12.43
C GLY A 201 -5.24 -10.68 -10.95
N ILE A 202 -6.24 -10.06 -10.31
CA ILE A 202 -6.70 -10.52 -8.99
C ILE A 202 -7.49 -11.83 -9.22
N PRO A 203 -7.03 -12.97 -8.68
CA PRO A 203 -7.77 -14.23 -8.81
C PRO A 203 -9.14 -14.09 -8.15
N ALA A 204 -10.19 -14.60 -8.81
CA ALA A 204 -11.46 -14.80 -8.14
C ALA A 204 -11.23 -15.65 -6.89
N VAL A 205 -11.77 -15.25 -5.75
CA VAL A 205 -11.61 -16.01 -4.50
C VAL A 205 -12.34 -17.35 -4.67
N PRO A 206 -11.63 -18.50 -4.70
CA PRO A 206 -12.26 -19.79 -4.88
C PRO A 206 -13.25 -20.07 -3.74
N GLY A 207 -14.44 -20.55 -4.08
CA GLY A 207 -15.47 -20.92 -3.09
C GLY A 207 -16.49 -19.82 -2.76
N LEU A 208 -16.27 -18.58 -3.17
CA LEU A 208 -17.29 -17.53 -3.09
C LEU A 208 -18.10 -17.57 -4.42
N GLY A 209 -19.20 -18.33 -4.44
CA GLY A 209 -20.11 -18.39 -5.60
C GLY A 209 -20.78 -17.03 -5.90
N ALA A 210 -21.65 -17.00 -6.92
CA ALA A 210 -22.36 -15.80 -7.38
C ALA A 210 -23.09 -15.01 -6.26
N ASN A 211 -23.45 -15.67 -5.16
CA ASN A 211 -24.07 -15.04 -3.99
C ASN A 211 -23.09 -14.13 -3.20
N ALA A 212 -21.78 -14.30 -3.36
CA ALA A 212 -20.78 -13.44 -2.70
C ALA A 212 -20.84 -11.99 -3.20
N GLN A 213 -21.23 -11.76 -4.45
CA GLN A 213 -21.37 -10.40 -4.99
C GLN A 213 -22.39 -9.58 -4.21
N GLY A 214 -23.53 -10.17 -3.83
CA GLY A 214 -24.55 -9.48 -3.02
C GLY A 214 -24.08 -9.12 -1.61
N ILE A 215 -23.18 -9.93 -1.03
CA ILE A 215 -22.61 -9.68 0.29
C ILE A 215 -21.66 -8.47 0.23
N PHE A 216 -20.80 -8.40 -0.79
CA PHE A 216 -19.83 -7.30 -0.93
C PHE A 216 -20.47 -5.98 -1.38
N GLN A 217 -21.67 -5.98 -1.95
CA GLN A 217 -22.42 -4.76 -2.30
C GLN A 217 -22.77 -3.90 -1.06
N LYS A 218 -22.76 -4.50 0.14
CA LYS A 218 -22.97 -3.78 1.40
C LYS A 218 -21.71 -3.08 1.93
N ILE A 219 -20.58 -3.24 1.27
CA ILE A 219 -19.31 -2.59 1.63
C ILE A 219 -19.23 -1.25 0.90
N VAL A 220 -19.31 -0.16 1.65
CA VAL A 220 -19.27 1.22 1.13
C VAL A 220 -17.86 1.81 1.07
N GLY A 221 -16.91 1.19 1.74
CA GLY A 221 -15.50 1.55 1.70
C GLY A 221 -14.64 0.35 2.04
N ALA A 222 -13.42 0.31 1.55
CA ALA A 222 -12.46 -0.74 1.89
C ALA A 222 -11.05 -0.21 1.98
N GLY A 223 -10.23 -0.88 2.79
CA GLY A 223 -8.80 -0.63 2.86
C GLY A 223 -8.06 -1.93 3.15
N ALA A 224 -6.78 -1.92 2.83
CA ALA A 224 -5.86 -3.00 3.16
C ALA A 224 -4.51 -2.39 3.55
N GLY A 225 -3.81 -3.07 4.43
CA GLY A 225 -2.49 -2.65 4.87
C GLY A 225 -1.61 -3.82 5.24
N VAL A 226 -0.32 -3.53 5.34
CA VAL A 226 0.70 -4.48 5.76
C VAL A 226 1.59 -3.79 6.78
N LYS A 227 1.72 -4.42 7.95
CA LYS A 227 2.70 -4.07 8.96
C LYS A 227 3.88 -5.02 8.87
N PHE A 228 5.08 -4.46 8.66
CA PHE A 228 6.31 -5.24 8.62
C PHE A 228 6.86 -5.46 10.04
N GLY A 229 7.49 -6.62 10.26
CA GLY A 229 8.07 -6.99 11.54
C GLY A 229 8.43 -8.47 11.56
N ALA A 230 8.79 -9.01 12.71
CA ALA A 230 9.08 -10.45 12.87
C ALA A 230 7.90 -11.33 12.41
N ASN A 231 6.68 -10.86 12.63
CA ASN A 231 5.48 -11.30 11.92
C ASN A 231 5.04 -10.20 10.97
N VAL A 232 4.72 -10.57 9.76
CA VAL A 232 4.04 -9.68 8.81
C VAL A 232 2.55 -9.80 9.06
N VAL A 233 1.93 -8.68 9.40
CA VAL A 233 0.48 -8.59 9.61
C VAL A 233 -0.13 -7.93 8.38
N THR A 234 -1.03 -8.63 7.72
CA THR A 234 -1.83 -8.07 6.62
C THR A 234 -3.24 -7.84 7.15
N THR A 235 -3.71 -6.62 7.06
CA THR A 235 -5.03 -6.19 7.50
C THR A 235 -5.88 -5.83 6.28
N VAL A 236 -7.12 -6.31 6.24
CA VAL A 236 -8.16 -5.87 5.30
C VAL A 236 -9.34 -5.36 6.11
N GLN A 237 -9.80 -4.16 5.84
CA GLN A 237 -10.96 -3.58 6.50
C GLN A 237 -12.02 -3.23 5.45
N GLY A 238 -13.25 -3.67 5.70
CA GLY A 238 -14.43 -3.23 4.97
C GLY A 238 -15.31 -2.35 5.86
N THR A 239 -15.83 -1.25 5.34
CA THR A 239 -16.85 -0.46 6.02
C THR A 239 -18.21 -0.84 5.45
N ALA A 240 -19.09 -1.40 6.25
CA ALA A 240 -20.46 -1.75 5.86
C ALA A 240 -21.41 -0.55 6.06
N ASP A 241 -22.58 -0.61 5.43
CA ASP A 241 -23.62 0.42 5.57
C ASP A 241 -24.05 0.63 7.03
N ASN A 242 -24.08 -0.45 7.84
CA ASN A 242 -24.44 -0.40 9.23
C ASN A 242 -23.77 -1.53 10.04
N ALA A 243 -23.86 -1.45 11.37
CA ALA A 243 -23.21 -2.40 12.28
C ALA A 243 -23.75 -3.84 12.16
N GLN A 244 -25.05 -4.00 11.83
CA GLN A 244 -25.66 -5.32 11.68
C GLN A 244 -25.11 -6.02 10.43
N ASP A 245 -24.93 -5.31 9.33
CA ASP A 245 -24.33 -5.85 8.11
C ASP A 245 -22.87 -6.24 8.34
N ALA A 246 -22.09 -5.40 9.04
CA ALA A 246 -20.71 -5.74 9.41
C ALA A 246 -20.64 -7.02 10.26
N ALA A 247 -21.52 -7.17 11.27
CA ALA A 247 -21.59 -8.36 12.10
C ALA A 247 -21.98 -9.61 11.31
N THR A 248 -22.99 -9.49 10.43
CA THR A 248 -23.44 -10.59 9.57
C THR A 248 -22.34 -11.06 8.60
N LEU A 249 -21.61 -10.09 8.01
CA LEU A 249 -20.46 -10.38 7.14
C LEU A 249 -19.36 -11.13 7.92
N ALA A 250 -19.02 -10.67 9.13
CA ALA A 250 -18.01 -11.32 9.95
C ALA A 250 -18.40 -12.76 10.30
N GLN A 251 -19.65 -12.99 10.73
CA GLN A 251 -20.15 -14.33 11.03
C GLN A 251 -20.14 -15.26 9.80
N THR A 252 -20.56 -14.75 8.64
CA THR A 252 -20.56 -15.51 7.40
C THR A 252 -19.14 -15.92 7.01
N LEU A 253 -18.18 -14.99 7.10
CA LEU A 253 -16.78 -15.28 6.78
C LEU A 253 -16.17 -16.26 7.80
N GLN A 254 -16.46 -16.11 9.09
CA GLN A 254 -16.01 -17.06 10.12
C GLN A 254 -16.56 -18.48 9.86
N LEU A 255 -17.83 -18.60 9.46
CA LEU A 255 -18.41 -19.89 9.11
C LEU A 255 -17.70 -20.52 7.92
N LEU A 256 -17.41 -19.74 6.87
CA LEU A 256 -16.67 -20.22 5.69
C LEU A 256 -15.26 -20.70 6.06
N VAL A 257 -14.55 -19.96 6.93
CA VAL A 257 -13.24 -20.36 7.44
C VAL A 257 -13.33 -21.67 8.21
N ASN A 258 -14.31 -21.82 9.09
CA ASN A 258 -14.51 -23.06 9.88
C ASN A 258 -14.79 -24.26 8.95
N ILE A 259 -15.62 -24.10 7.92
CA ILE A 259 -15.88 -25.14 6.92
C ILE A 259 -14.58 -25.48 6.17
N GLY A 260 -13.81 -24.47 5.77
CA GLY A 260 -12.51 -24.66 5.12
C GLY A 260 -11.52 -25.43 6.01
N GLN A 261 -11.47 -25.13 7.29
CA GLN A 261 -10.62 -25.83 8.27
C GLN A 261 -11.03 -27.31 8.43
N MET A 262 -12.34 -27.62 8.41
CA MET A 262 -12.83 -29.00 8.48
C MET A 262 -12.52 -29.82 7.22
N GLN A 263 -12.47 -29.18 6.06
CA GLN A 263 -12.16 -29.83 4.78
C GLN A 263 -10.64 -30.04 4.56
N THR A 264 -9.79 -29.33 5.31
CA THR A 264 -8.33 -29.44 5.22
C THR A 264 -7.76 -30.65 6.00
N GLY A 265 -8.51 -31.76 6.17
CA GLY A 265 -8.04 -33.03 6.72
C GLY A 265 -6.78 -33.54 5.99
N ALA A 266 -6.32 -34.74 6.24
CA ALA A 266 -5.03 -35.40 5.97
C ALA A 266 -4.21 -35.06 4.67
N ASN A 267 -4.72 -34.26 3.77
CA ASN A 267 -4.05 -33.80 2.53
C ASN A 267 -3.87 -32.27 2.45
N SER A 268 -3.96 -31.54 3.57
CA SER A 268 -3.85 -30.09 3.56
C SER A 268 -2.43 -29.61 3.27
N ASN A 269 -2.34 -28.63 2.36
CA ASN A 269 -1.12 -27.86 2.14
C ASN A 269 -0.77 -27.11 3.44
N ALA A 270 0.41 -27.35 4.01
CA ALA A 270 0.86 -26.73 5.27
C ALA A 270 0.73 -25.19 5.25
N ASN A 271 0.84 -24.57 4.07
CA ASN A 271 0.67 -23.13 3.88
C ASN A 271 -0.76 -22.67 4.09
N LEU A 272 -1.77 -23.45 3.63
CA LEU A 272 -3.18 -23.14 3.85
C LEU A 272 -3.53 -23.25 5.33
N THR A 273 -3.02 -24.28 6.01
CA THR A 273 -3.20 -24.46 7.46
C THR A 273 -2.63 -23.27 8.24
N ALA A 274 -1.42 -22.83 7.91
CA ALA A 274 -0.78 -21.67 8.55
C ALA A 274 -1.57 -20.37 8.31
N LEU A 275 -2.06 -20.15 7.07
CA LEU A 275 -2.92 -19.01 6.75
C LEU A 275 -4.19 -19.00 7.58
N LEU A 276 -4.87 -20.14 7.69
CA LEU A 276 -6.11 -20.28 8.45
C LEU A 276 -5.89 -20.13 9.97
N GLN A 277 -4.74 -20.54 10.48
CA GLN A 277 -4.37 -20.37 11.90
C GLN A 277 -4.02 -18.91 12.23
N GLY A 278 -3.39 -18.18 11.28
CA GLY A 278 -3.05 -16.77 11.45
C GLY A 278 -4.22 -15.81 11.18
N LEU A 279 -5.37 -16.33 10.72
CA LEU A 279 -6.50 -15.51 10.31
C LEU A 279 -7.39 -15.12 11.50
N SER A 280 -7.68 -13.85 11.62
CA SER A 280 -8.69 -13.30 12.54
C SER A 280 -9.74 -12.51 11.77
N ILE A 281 -11.01 -12.67 12.13
CA ILE A 281 -12.15 -11.95 11.55
C ILE A 281 -12.97 -11.38 12.69
N SER A 282 -13.25 -10.08 12.64
CA SER A 282 -14.04 -9.39 13.65
C SER A 282 -14.85 -8.25 13.05
N ALA A 283 -15.94 -7.87 13.72
CA ALA A 283 -16.69 -6.67 13.41
C ALA A 283 -16.72 -5.74 14.63
N LYS A 284 -16.55 -4.44 14.38
CA LYS A 284 -16.67 -3.40 15.39
C LYS A 284 -17.38 -2.18 14.80
N GLY A 285 -18.61 -1.91 15.28
CA GLY A 285 -19.46 -0.92 14.63
C GLY A 285 -19.69 -1.32 13.17
N THR A 286 -19.51 -0.41 12.24
CA THR A 286 -19.61 -0.65 10.79
C THR A 286 -18.36 -1.29 10.17
N ALA A 287 -17.26 -1.42 10.92
CA ALA A 287 -16.01 -1.95 10.41
C ALA A 287 -15.96 -3.48 10.52
N LEU A 288 -15.77 -4.16 9.40
CA LEU A 288 -15.37 -5.55 9.29
C LEU A 288 -13.85 -5.60 9.14
N ASN A 289 -13.17 -6.29 10.05
CA ASN A 289 -11.72 -6.43 10.06
C ASN A 289 -11.34 -7.89 9.81
N ILE A 290 -10.43 -8.10 8.90
CA ILE A 290 -9.81 -9.38 8.58
C ILE A 290 -8.30 -9.16 8.70
N ALA A 291 -7.63 -9.93 9.55
CA ALA A 291 -6.17 -9.84 9.67
C ALA A 291 -5.55 -11.23 9.58
N VAL A 292 -4.41 -11.30 8.92
CA VAL A 292 -3.57 -12.50 8.83
C VAL A 292 -2.20 -12.13 9.36
N SER A 293 -1.73 -12.86 10.36
CA SER A 293 -0.40 -12.70 10.95
C SER A 293 0.42 -13.95 10.69
N LEU A 294 1.53 -13.81 9.97
CA LEU A 294 2.42 -14.92 9.64
C LEU A 294 3.89 -14.52 9.88
N PRO A 295 4.73 -15.47 10.32
CA PRO A 295 6.17 -15.26 10.35
C PRO A 295 6.69 -14.84 8.97
N GLU A 296 7.62 -13.91 8.95
CA GLU A 296 8.19 -13.33 7.73
C GLU A 296 8.71 -14.40 6.74
N ALA A 297 9.39 -15.43 7.25
CA ALA A 297 9.90 -16.52 6.42
C ALA A 297 8.79 -17.30 5.69
N GLN A 298 7.62 -17.46 6.32
CA GLN A 298 6.48 -18.15 5.68
C GLN A 298 5.87 -17.31 4.56
N ILE A 299 5.76 -15.99 4.74
CA ILE A 299 5.25 -15.10 3.70
C ILE A 299 6.18 -15.10 2.49
N GLN A 300 7.52 -15.04 2.70
CA GLN A 300 8.48 -15.14 1.60
C GLN A 300 8.31 -16.45 0.81
N GLN A 301 8.09 -17.56 1.49
CA GLN A 301 7.83 -18.85 0.83
C GLN A 301 6.54 -18.82 0.01
N LEU A 302 5.45 -18.26 0.55
CA LEU A 302 4.17 -18.13 -0.14
C LEU A 302 4.28 -17.27 -1.40
N VAL A 303 4.95 -16.12 -1.33
CA VAL A 303 5.19 -15.23 -2.47
C VAL A 303 6.02 -15.93 -3.55
N ASN A 304 7.07 -16.64 -3.17
CA ASN A 304 7.93 -17.39 -4.11
C ASN A 304 7.17 -18.54 -4.80
N GLN A 305 6.31 -19.24 -4.08
CA GLN A 305 5.50 -20.34 -4.63
C GLN A 305 4.45 -19.81 -5.62
N SER A 306 3.75 -18.73 -5.27
CA SER A 306 2.75 -18.09 -6.14
C SER A 306 3.38 -17.63 -7.47
N ARG A 307 4.60 -17.11 -7.43
CA ARG A 307 5.33 -16.69 -8.64
C ARG A 307 5.72 -17.87 -9.51
N LYS A 308 6.22 -18.97 -8.92
CA LYS A 308 6.55 -20.19 -9.67
C LYS A 308 5.30 -20.75 -10.36
N ALA A 309 4.16 -20.77 -9.67
CA ALA A 309 2.91 -21.25 -10.25
C ALA A 309 2.46 -20.36 -11.44
N ALA A 310 2.55 -19.03 -11.32
CA ALA A 310 2.22 -18.10 -12.40
C ALA A 310 3.13 -18.26 -13.63
N GLN A 311 4.42 -18.50 -13.44
CA GLN A 311 5.39 -18.74 -14.53
C GLN A 311 5.15 -20.07 -15.26
N THR A 312 4.63 -21.10 -14.55
CA THR A 312 4.36 -22.42 -15.15
C THR A 312 3.15 -22.39 -16.08
N VAL A 313 2.17 -21.53 -15.80
CA VAL A 313 0.94 -21.38 -16.62
C VAL A 313 1.21 -20.68 -17.97
N VAL A 314 2.28 -19.88 -18.08
CA VAL A 314 2.61 -19.07 -19.28
C VAL A 314 3.44 -19.83 -20.33
N ARG A 315 3.89 -21.06 -20.09
CA ARG A 315 4.59 -21.84 -21.12
C ARG A 315 3.59 -22.44 -22.09
N PRO A 316 3.50 -21.97 -23.36
CA PRO A 316 2.72 -22.67 -24.37
C PRO A 316 3.38 -24.01 -24.64
N GLN A 317 2.57 -25.09 -24.62
CA GLN A 317 3.01 -26.38 -25.09
C GLN A 317 3.33 -26.25 -26.58
N VAL A 318 4.62 -26.35 -26.90
CA VAL A 318 5.03 -26.52 -28.29
C VAL A 318 4.61 -27.93 -28.71
N ILE A 319 3.48 -28.00 -29.41
CA ILE A 319 3.04 -29.22 -30.07
C ILE A 319 4.06 -29.49 -31.19
N ARG A 320 4.96 -30.45 -30.97
CA ARG A 320 5.78 -31.02 -32.04
C ARG A 320 4.84 -31.83 -32.94
N LYS A 321 4.68 -31.35 -34.19
CA LYS A 321 4.18 -32.18 -35.30
C LYS A 321 5.29 -33.05 -35.83
#